data_1a3259a5247ba98ffc1ba112fd37fa19
#
_entry.id   1a3259a5247ba98ffc1ba112fd37fa19
#
_cell.length_a   1.000
_cell.length_b   1.000
_cell.length_c   1.000
_cell.angle_alpha   90.00
_cell.angle_beta   90.00
_cell.angle_gamma   90.00
#
_symmetry.space_group_name_H-M   'P 1'
#
loop_
_entity.id
_entity.type
_entity.pdbx_description
1 polymer ?
#
loop_
_entity_poly.entity_id
_entity_poly.type
_entity_poly.pdbx_seq_one_letter_code
_entity_poly.pdbx_strand_id
1 'polypeptide(L)'
;MQPIIELKDIVKYYGDNCVVNSINLKIYENEFITLLGPSGCGKTTTLRMIGGFEYPTSGEIIVNGKNINNIPAYARPVNTVFQRYALFPHLNVFENVAFGLKNYSREMAKSNIRLRYNREIEDLNNQIRGNKDQIKELGLEKNSIISEAKEEGNTPNQDKLNQIDSKVEAIKENNKELALKIKEAKLNKKEELKKAPSGIVEFFGGKEKLIEEAMEDKKRYGKKNPEKVSYFDLRATINRKIKEAVENALEMVNLSGFADRRIDKISGGQMQRVAIARAIVLRPKILLLDEPLSALDLKLRQNMQYELKEMQKNLGITFIFVTHDQEEAMVMSDRIIVMKDGLIQQEGSPKDIYNEPINRYVANFIGESNIIDGVYLRKNIVHFLGVDWKVLGYEFDDEEKVDVVIRPEDWDVVPLEKAHVVGKVLSSIFKGVHYELIVEIEGQEFIVHTYEDVKTGEDVGLKIDAYEICLMKVDGSCKKIVPIE
;
A
#
# COMPACT_ATOMS: atom_id res chain seq x y z
N MET A 1 -2.84 -5.29 15.17
CA MET A 1 -3.47 -4.10 14.54
C MET A 1 -4.33 -4.55 13.36
N GLN A 2 -5.44 -3.86 13.09
CA GLN A 2 -6.22 -4.16 11.88
C GLN A 2 -5.57 -3.42 10.70
N PRO A 3 -5.45 -4.06 9.52
CA PRO A 3 -4.87 -3.41 8.34
C PRO A 3 -5.82 -2.34 7.80
N ILE A 4 -5.25 -1.21 7.34
CA ILE A 4 -6.01 -0.17 6.64
C ILE A 4 -6.35 -0.59 5.20
N ILE A 5 -5.44 -1.36 4.56
CA ILE A 5 -5.66 -2.01 3.25
C ILE A 5 -5.31 -3.48 3.37
N GLU A 6 -6.14 -4.33 2.78
CA GLU A 6 -5.87 -5.75 2.61
C GLU A 6 -6.17 -6.16 1.17
N LEU A 7 -5.17 -6.73 0.51
CA LEU A 7 -5.28 -7.36 -0.79
C LEU A 7 -5.38 -8.86 -0.56
N LYS A 8 -6.41 -9.51 -1.12
CA LYS A 8 -6.64 -10.95 -1.00
C LYS A 8 -6.70 -11.58 -2.37
N ASP A 9 -5.74 -12.44 -2.66
CA ASP A 9 -5.62 -13.23 -3.88
C ASP A 9 -5.85 -12.39 -5.15
N ILE A 10 -5.23 -11.19 -5.18
CA ILE A 10 -5.40 -10.24 -6.28
C ILE A 10 -4.72 -10.75 -7.53
N VAL A 11 -5.51 -10.90 -8.59
CA VAL A 11 -5.04 -11.28 -9.92
C VAL A 11 -5.45 -10.23 -10.94
N LYS A 12 -4.54 -9.91 -11.88
CA LYS A 12 -4.83 -9.03 -13.01
C LYS A 12 -4.27 -9.58 -14.31
N TYR A 13 -5.16 -9.80 -15.26
CA TYR A 13 -4.82 -10.13 -16.65
C TYR A 13 -5.08 -8.95 -17.58
N TYR A 14 -4.23 -8.80 -18.60
CA TYR A 14 -4.47 -8.00 -19.80
C TYR A 14 -4.40 -8.95 -21.01
N GLY A 15 -5.55 -9.33 -21.56
CA GLY A 15 -5.62 -10.44 -22.51
C GLY A 15 -5.12 -11.71 -21.84
N ASP A 16 -4.15 -12.39 -22.43
CA ASP A 16 -3.54 -13.62 -21.91
C ASP A 16 -2.36 -13.35 -20.96
N ASN A 17 -1.94 -12.09 -20.80
CA ASN A 17 -0.79 -11.76 -19.96
C ASN A 17 -1.20 -11.53 -18.50
N CYS A 18 -0.69 -12.38 -17.59
CA CYS A 18 -0.85 -12.22 -16.15
C CYS A 18 0.16 -11.21 -15.61
N VAL A 19 -0.29 -9.98 -15.30
CA VAL A 19 0.58 -8.90 -14.81
C VAL A 19 0.65 -8.88 -13.28
N VAL A 20 -0.40 -9.33 -12.60
CA VAL A 20 -0.42 -9.50 -11.13
C VAL A 20 -1.01 -10.88 -10.84
N ASN A 21 -0.27 -11.69 -10.09
CA ASN A 21 -0.58 -13.10 -9.88
C ASN A 21 -0.74 -13.41 -8.38
N SER A 22 -2.00 -13.50 -7.94
CA SER A 22 -2.38 -13.92 -6.57
C SER A 22 -1.66 -13.17 -5.44
N ILE A 23 -1.63 -11.83 -5.50
CA ILE A 23 -0.98 -11.02 -4.47
C ILE A 23 -1.84 -10.97 -3.21
N ASN A 24 -1.23 -11.30 -2.08
CA ASN A 24 -1.74 -11.13 -0.74
C ASN A 24 -0.87 -10.12 0.00
N LEU A 25 -1.46 -9.01 0.49
CA LEU A 25 -0.72 -7.94 1.14
C LEU A 25 -1.59 -7.23 2.17
N LYS A 26 -1.04 -6.97 3.35
CA LYS A 26 -1.66 -6.16 4.41
C LYS A 26 -0.85 -4.90 4.63
N ILE A 27 -1.50 -3.73 4.62
CA ILE A 27 -0.89 -2.43 4.86
C ILE A 27 -1.53 -1.82 6.10
N TYR A 28 -0.72 -1.26 6.99
CA TYR A 28 -1.18 -0.73 8.28
C TYR A 28 -1.26 0.80 8.27
N GLU A 29 -1.98 1.38 9.24
CA GLU A 29 -2.09 2.83 9.36
C GLU A 29 -0.73 3.47 9.68
N ASN A 30 -0.48 4.65 9.11
CA ASN A 30 0.74 5.46 9.28
C ASN A 30 2.03 4.79 8.80
N GLU A 31 1.94 3.77 7.95
CA GLU A 31 3.07 3.07 7.37
C GLU A 31 3.53 3.76 6.06
N PHE A 32 4.83 3.88 5.86
CA PHE A 32 5.44 4.18 4.56
C PHE A 32 5.85 2.87 3.91
N ILE A 33 5.03 2.37 2.99
CA ILE A 33 5.29 1.10 2.30
C ILE A 33 5.71 1.35 0.85
N THR A 34 6.73 0.64 0.39
CA THR A 34 7.21 0.74 -0.99
C THR A 34 7.01 -0.58 -1.74
N LEU A 35 6.38 -0.50 -2.91
CA LEU A 35 6.38 -1.56 -3.90
C LEU A 35 7.61 -1.37 -4.80
N LEU A 36 8.58 -2.26 -4.70
CA LEU A 36 9.87 -2.19 -5.38
C LEU A 36 10.03 -3.35 -6.37
N GLY A 37 10.62 -3.11 -7.54
CA GLY A 37 10.86 -4.15 -8.54
C GLY A 37 11.14 -3.60 -9.92
N PRO A 38 11.50 -4.41 -10.91
CA PRO A 38 11.78 -3.99 -12.28
C PRO A 38 10.54 -3.46 -12.98
N SER A 39 10.74 -2.78 -14.11
CA SER A 39 9.64 -2.32 -14.95
C SER A 39 8.79 -3.49 -15.44
N GLY A 40 7.47 -3.33 -15.40
CA GLY A 40 6.52 -4.36 -15.87
C GLY A 40 6.17 -5.46 -14.85
N CYS A 41 6.75 -5.49 -13.64
CA CYS A 41 6.47 -6.53 -12.64
C CYS A 41 5.13 -6.36 -11.88
N GLY A 42 4.27 -5.42 -12.26
CA GLY A 42 2.92 -5.27 -11.71
C GLY A 42 2.73 -4.18 -10.64
N LYS A 43 3.77 -3.44 -10.20
CA LYS A 43 3.69 -2.39 -9.15
C LYS A 43 2.63 -1.32 -9.43
N THR A 44 2.80 -0.60 -10.54
CA THR A 44 1.86 0.46 -10.96
C THR A 44 0.45 -0.09 -11.18
N THR A 45 0.32 -1.31 -11.71
CA THR A 45 -0.99 -1.97 -11.88
C THR A 45 -1.64 -2.23 -10.51
N THR A 46 -0.88 -2.74 -9.54
CA THR A 46 -1.36 -2.94 -8.17
C THR A 46 -1.78 -1.62 -7.53
N LEU A 47 -0.95 -0.57 -7.66
CA LEU A 47 -1.29 0.77 -7.17
C LEU A 47 -2.57 1.31 -7.82
N ARG A 48 -2.73 1.15 -9.15
CA ARG A 48 -3.92 1.58 -9.90
C ARG A 48 -5.17 0.81 -9.50
N MET A 49 -5.05 -0.46 -9.17
CA MET A 49 -6.17 -1.25 -8.64
C MET A 49 -6.61 -0.74 -7.26
N ILE A 50 -5.68 -0.39 -6.37
CA ILE A 50 -6.01 0.25 -5.08
C ILE A 50 -6.65 1.62 -5.32
N GLY A 51 -6.13 2.42 -6.25
CA GLY A 51 -6.64 3.74 -6.63
C GLY A 51 -7.98 3.73 -7.35
N GLY A 52 -8.43 2.59 -7.89
CA GLY A 52 -9.69 2.47 -8.65
C GLY A 52 -9.61 2.93 -10.09
N PHE A 53 -8.41 3.02 -10.65
CA PHE A 53 -8.16 3.29 -12.06
C PHE A 53 -8.11 2.00 -12.89
N GLU A 54 -7.92 0.86 -12.21
CA GLU A 54 -7.98 -0.50 -12.75
C GLU A 54 -8.83 -1.37 -11.85
N TYR A 55 -9.40 -2.45 -12.42
CA TYR A 55 -10.16 -3.44 -11.67
C TYR A 55 -9.39 -4.77 -11.66
N PRO A 56 -9.33 -5.47 -10.53
CA PRO A 56 -8.77 -6.80 -10.50
C PRO A 56 -9.59 -7.76 -11.36
N THR A 57 -8.94 -8.76 -11.96
CA THR A 57 -9.63 -9.85 -12.66
C THR A 57 -10.29 -10.80 -11.65
N SER A 58 -9.60 -11.07 -10.52
CA SER A 58 -10.14 -11.79 -9.36
C SER A 58 -9.50 -11.31 -8.08
N GLY A 59 -10.01 -11.74 -6.93
CA GLY A 59 -9.56 -11.34 -5.61
C GLY A 59 -10.30 -10.12 -5.06
N GLU A 60 -9.93 -9.69 -3.86
CA GLU A 60 -10.61 -8.63 -3.12
C GLU A 60 -9.64 -7.56 -2.64
N ILE A 61 -10.02 -6.31 -2.85
CA ILE A 61 -9.35 -5.13 -2.27
C ILE A 61 -10.22 -4.59 -1.15
N ILE A 62 -9.73 -4.65 0.08
CA ILE A 62 -10.44 -4.22 1.28
C ILE A 62 -9.75 -3.00 1.84
N VAL A 63 -10.49 -1.90 2.04
CA VAL A 63 -10.00 -0.67 2.68
C VAL A 63 -10.89 -0.33 3.86
N ASN A 64 -10.29 -0.14 5.04
CA ASN A 64 -11.02 0.07 6.29
C ASN A 64 -12.10 -1.01 6.53
N GLY A 65 -11.79 -2.28 6.25
CA GLY A 65 -12.71 -3.41 6.40
C GLY A 65 -13.83 -3.49 5.35
N LYS A 66 -13.76 -2.70 4.27
CA LYS A 66 -14.78 -2.66 3.21
C LYS A 66 -14.18 -3.06 1.88
N ASN A 67 -14.82 -4.01 1.19
CA ASN A 67 -14.47 -4.35 -0.19
C ASN A 67 -14.76 -3.14 -1.11
N ILE A 68 -13.73 -2.68 -1.84
CA ILE A 68 -13.80 -1.50 -2.71
C ILE A 68 -13.68 -1.84 -4.21
N ASN A 69 -13.73 -3.10 -4.60
CA ASN A 69 -13.54 -3.51 -6.01
C ASN A 69 -14.44 -2.70 -6.97
N ASN A 70 -15.71 -2.54 -6.61
CA ASN A 70 -16.70 -1.85 -7.44
C ASN A 70 -16.85 -0.36 -7.13
N ILE A 71 -15.96 0.22 -6.30
CA ILE A 71 -15.99 1.63 -5.96
C ILE A 71 -15.12 2.40 -6.96
N PRO A 72 -15.67 3.39 -7.70
CA PRO A 72 -14.88 4.18 -8.65
C PRO A 72 -13.85 5.04 -7.92
N ALA A 73 -12.76 5.40 -8.62
CA ALA A 73 -11.62 6.13 -8.06
C ALA A 73 -12.01 7.39 -7.25
N TYR A 74 -12.93 8.20 -7.77
CA TYR A 74 -13.38 9.44 -7.11
C TYR A 74 -14.12 9.24 -5.78
N ALA A 75 -14.57 8.02 -5.49
CA ALA A 75 -15.32 7.69 -4.27
C ALA A 75 -14.48 6.87 -3.27
N ARG A 76 -13.24 6.54 -3.61
CA ARG A 76 -12.33 5.82 -2.73
C ARG A 76 -11.68 6.76 -1.71
N PRO A 77 -11.39 6.30 -0.48
CA PRO A 77 -10.76 7.13 0.55
C PRO A 77 -9.22 7.21 0.36
N VAL A 78 -8.77 7.28 -0.89
CA VAL A 78 -7.36 7.34 -1.28
C VAL A 78 -7.15 8.46 -2.29
N ASN A 79 -6.00 9.11 -2.27
CA ASN A 79 -5.58 10.06 -3.30
C ASN A 79 -4.32 9.58 -3.99
N THR A 80 -4.13 9.96 -5.26
CA THR A 80 -3.01 9.51 -6.07
C THR A 80 -2.22 10.70 -6.62
N VAL A 81 -0.89 10.62 -6.49
CA VAL A 81 0.06 11.46 -7.21
C VAL A 81 0.65 10.62 -8.34
N PHE A 82 0.47 11.07 -9.57
CA PHE A 82 0.93 10.37 -10.77
C PHE A 82 2.36 10.75 -11.14
N GLN A 83 3.06 9.88 -11.84
CA GLN A 83 4.45 10.03 -12.30
C GLN A 83 4.72 11.38 -13.00
N ARG A 84 3.79 11.88 -13.82
CA ARG A 84 3.87 13.18 -14.50
C ARG A 84 3.12 14.30 -13.78
N TYR A 85 2.88 14.15 -12.46
CA TYR A 85 2.20 15.12 -11.58
C TYR A 85 0.75 15.45 -11.98
N ALA A 86 0.36 15.32 -13.24
CA ALA A 86 -0.97 15.61 -13.79
C ALA A 86 -1.52 16.99 -13.34
N LEU A 87 -0.64 18.01 -13.27
CA LEU A 87 -1.03 19.38 -12.98
C LEU A 87 -1.72 20.02 -14.17
N PHE A 88 -2.64 20.93 -13.90
CA PHE A 88 -3.34 21.70 -14.91
C PHE A 88 -2.48 22.90 -15.32
N PRO A 89 -1.89 22.96 -16.54
CA PRO A 89 -0.91 23.98 -16.91
C PRO A 89 -1.52 25.38 -17.08
N HIS A 90 -2.83 25.46 -17.29
CA HIS A 90 -3.57 26.70 -17.44
C HIS A 90 -4.01 27.32 -16.09
N LEU A 91 -3.84 26.59 -14.98
CA LEU A 91 -4.15 27.05 -13.64
C LEU A 91 -2.87 27.45 -12.90
N ASN A 92 -2.98 28.39 -11.95
CA ASN A 92 -1.89 28.70 -11.02
C ASN A 92 -1.75 27.62 -9.93
N VAL A 93 -0.77 27.78 -9.04
CA VAL A 93 -0.52 26.84 -7.93
C VAL A 93 -1.75 26.74 -7.01
N PHE A 94 -2.32 27.88 -6.58
CA PHE A 94 -3.52 27.89 -5.74
C PHE A 94 -4.68 27.15 -6.37
N GLU A 95 -4.95 27.41 -7.64
CA GLU A 95 -6.07 26.81 -8.36
C GLU A 95 -5.87 25.29 -8.56
N ASN A 96 -4.63 24.84 -8.81
CA ASN A 96 -4.31 23.41 -8.86
C ASN A 96 -4.60 22.73 -7.53
N VAL A 97 -4.14 23.28 -6.41
CA VAL A 97 -4.37 22.71 -5.08
C VAL A 97 -5.85 22.80 -4.70
N ALA A 98 -6.50 23.95 -4.93
CA ALA A 98 -7.92 24.16 -4.65
C ALA A 98 -8.85 23.32 -5.53
N PHE A 99 -8.36 22.76 -6.65
CA PHE A 99 -9.18 22.06 -7.64
C PHE A 99 -10.03 20.95 -7.03
N GLY A 100 -9.42 20.12 -6.19
CA GLY A 100 -10.12 19.05 -5.48
C GLY A 100 -11.23 19.58 -4.56
N LEU A 101 -10.96 20.65 -3.81
CA LEU A 101 -11.93 21.29 -2.91
C LEU A 101 -13.09 21.94 -3.68
N LYS A 102 -12.79 22.71 -4.73
CA LYS A 102 -13.80 23.39 -5.56
C LYS A 102 -14.69 22.40 -6.30
N ASN A 103 -14.14 21.28 -6.70
CA ASN A 103 -14.82 20.18 -7.38
C ASN A 103 -15.15 19.01 -6.44
N TYR A 104 -14.94 19.17 -5.13
CA TYR A 104 -15.43 18.24 -4.09
C TYR A 104 -16.94 18.22 -4.16
N SER A 105 -17.34 17.51 -5.15
CA SER A 105 -18.53 17.82 -5.89
C SER A 105 -19.75 17.26 -5.17
N ARG A 106 -20.87 17.85 -5.48
CA ARG A 106 -22.21 17.28 -5.37
C ARG A 106 -22.25 15.78 -5.75
N GLU A 107 -21.37 15.31 -6.63
CA GLU A 107 -21.21 13.90 -7.01
C GLU A 107 -20.52 13.04 -5.94
N MET A 108 -19.55 13.56 -5.21
CA MET A 108 -18.95 12.84 -4.08
C MET A 108 -19.93 12.70 -2.91
N ALA A 109 -20.68 13.77 -2.58
CA ALA A 109 -21.77 13.70 -1.61
C ALA A 109 -22.86 12.71 -2.06
N LYS A 110 -23.24 12.74 -3.34
CA LYS A 110 -24.15 11.75 -3.93
C LYS A 110 -23.59 10.33 -3.92
N SER A 111 -22.30 10.16 -4.14
CA SER A 111 -21.66 8.85 -4.07
C SER A 111 -21.70 8.28 -2.66
N ASN A 112 -21.39 9.07 -1.63
CA ASN A 112 -21.48 8.65 -0.24
C ASN A 112 -22.92 8.29 0.16
N ILE A 113 -23.92 9.07 -0.28
CA ILE A 113 -25.33 8.75 -0.11
C ILE A 113 -25.67 7.43 -0.79
N ARG A 114 -25.26 7.25 -2.06
CA ARG A 114 -25.47 5.99 -2.81
C ARG A 114 -24.86 4.78 -2.11
N LEU A 115 -23.62 4.91 -1.62
CA LEU A 115 -22.90 3.82 -0.92
C LEU A 115 -23.60 3.42 0.37
N ARG A 116 -24.01 4.41 1.20
CA ARG A 116 -24.74 4.15 2.45
C ARG A 116 -26.02 3.36 2.20
N TYR A 117 -26.88 3.88 1.32
CA TYR A 117 -28.16 3.24 1.02
C TYR A 117 -28.03 1.92 0.24
N ASN A 118 -27.05 1.80 -0.65
CA ASN A 118 -26.80 0.53 -1.35
C ASN A 118 -26.44 -0.57 -0.36
N ARG A 119 -25.58 -0.28 0.64
CA ARG A 119 -25.23 -1.21 1.69
C ARG A 119 -26.44 -1.61 2.52
N GLU A 120 -27.22 -0.64 2.99
CA GLU A 120 -28.44 -0.92 3.76
C GLU A 120 -29.40 -1.83 2.98
N ILE A 121 -29.60 -1.55 1.69
CA ILE A 121 -30.44 -2.35 0.81
C ILE A 121 -29.85 -3.75 0.57
N GLU A 122 -28.52 -3.87 0.47
CA GLU A 122 -27.83 -5.14 0.29
C GLU A 122 -27.94 -6.01 1.55
N ASP A 123 -27.74 -5.43 2.72
CA ASP A 123 -27.89 -6.12 4.01
C ASP A 123 -29.33 -6.65 4.19
N LEU A 124 -30.34 -5.83 3.87
CA LEU A 124 -31.75 -6.24 3.91
C LEU A 124 -32.06 -7.36 2.90
N ASN A 125 -31.48 -7.29 1.69
CA ASN A 125 -31.63 -8.35 0.69
C ASN A 125 -30.97 -9.66 1.11
N ASN A 126 -29.82 -9.59 1.77
CA ASN A 126 -29.13 -10.77 2.30
C ASN A 126 -29.95 -11.42 3.41
N GLN A 127 -30.60 -10.64 4.28
CA GLN A 127 -31.55 -11.18 5.27
C GLN A 127 -32.73 -11.90 4.62
N ILE A 128 -33.33 -11.30 3.57
CA ILE A 128 -34.40 -11.96 2.81
C ILE A 128 -33.92 -13.26 2.15
N ARG A 129 -32.66 -13.30 1.67
CA ARG A 129 -32.09 -14.52 1.08
C ARG A 129 -31.92 -15.60 2.15
N GLY A 130 -31.33 -15.28 3.30
CA GLY A 130 -31.20 -16.21 4.43
C GLY A 130 -32.57 -16.74 4.90
N ASN A 131 -33.57 -15.87 5.00
CA ASN A 131 -34.94 -16.27 5.32
C ASN A 131 -35.55 -17.23 4.29
N LYS A 132 -35.26 -17.05 3.00
CA LYS A 132 -35.71 -17.96 1.93
C LYS A 132 -35.04 -19.34 2.05
N ASP A 133 -33.76 -19.35 2.39
CA ASP A 133 -33.03 -20.62 2.60
C ASP A 133 -33.59 -21.38 3.80
N GLN A 134 -33.91 -20.67 4.92
CA GLN A 134 -34.62 -21.26 6.07
C GLN A 134 -36.00 -21.83 5.71
N ILE A 135 -36.79 -21.13 4.90
CA ILE A 135 -38.10 -21.65 4.43
C ILE A 135 -37.90 -22.94 3.63
N LYS A 136 -36.83 -23.01 2.82
CA LYS A 136 -36.51 -24.20 2.04
C LYS A 136 -36.11 -25.37 2.93
N GLU A 137 -35.31 -25.14 3.95
CA GLU A 137 -34.93 -26.17 4.94
C GLU A 137 -36.13 -26.70 5.72
N LEU A 138 -36.99 -25.77 6.22
CA LEU A 138 -38.24 -26.16 6.88
C LEU A 138 -39.17 -26.93 5.97
N GLY A 139 -39.18 -26.63 4.66
CA GLY A 139 -39.91 -27.38 3.66
C GLY A 139 -39.38 -28.81 3.47
N LEU A 140 -38.07 -29.02 3.51
CA LEU A 140 -37.44 -30.35 3.47
C LEU A 140 -37.75 -31.14 4.74
N GLU A 141 -37.65 -30.50 5.91
CA GLU A 141 -38.01 -31.10 7.21
C GLU A 141 -39.47 -31.56 7.22
N LYS A 142 -40.40 -30.72 6.74
CA LYS A 142 -41.82 -31.07 6.58
C LYS A 142 -42.03 -32.29 5.71
N ASN A 143 -41.33 -32.36 4.56
CA ASN A 143 -41.42 -33.48 3.65
C ASN A 143 -40.84 -34.78 4.24
N SER A 144 -39.77 -34.70 5.02
CA SER A 144 -39.17 -35.83 5.76
C SER A 144 -40.18 -36.44 6.75
N ILE A 145 -40.79 -35.59 7.58
CA ILE A 145 -41.82 -36.03 8.55
C ILE A 145 -43.00 -36.75 7.86
N ILE A 146 -43.43 -36.25 6.69
CA ILE A 146 -44.51 -36.85 5.91
C ILE A 146 -44.08 -38.18 5.29
N SER A 147 -42.86 -38.27 4.78
CA SER A 147 -42.34 -39.51 4.16
C SER A 147 -42.11 -40.60 5.19
N GLU A 148 -41.50 -40.29 6.32
CA GLU A 148 -41.27 -41.22 7.43
C GLU A 148 -42.58 -41.81 7.98
N ALA A 149 -43.59 -40.97 8.19
CA ALA A 149 -44.91 -41.41 8.65
C ALA A 149 -45.59 -42.36 7.61
N LYS A 150 -45.41 -42.13 6.31
CA LYS A 150 -45.93 -42.99 5.24
C LYS A 150 -45.25 -44.35 5.20
N GLU A 151 -43.92 -44.39 5.39
CA GLU A 151 -43.14 -45.63 5.43
C GLU A 151 -43.51 -46.49 6.64
N GLU A 152 -43.80 -45.88 7.78
CA GLU A 152 -44.24 -46.55 9.01
C GLU A 152 -45.73 -46.89 9.05
N GLY A 153 -46.51 -46.53 8.02
CA GLY A 153 -47.97 -46.74 7.99
C GLY A 153 -48.77 -45.92 9.01
N ASN A 154 -48.16 -44.86 9.53
CA ASN A 154 -48.70 -43.96 10.55
C ASN A 154 -49.24 -42.65 9.96
N THR A 155 -50.13 -41.95 10.70
CA THR A 155 -50.49 -40.57 10.36
C THR A 155 -49.42 -39.64 10.78
N PRO A 156 -49.00 -38.67 9.93
CA PRO A 156 -47.98 -37.67 10.27
C PRO A 156 -48.34 -36.87 11.54
N ASN A 157 -47.36 -36.54 12.35
CA ASN A 157 -47.55 -35.75 13.56
C ASN A 157 -48.03 -34.32 13.22
N GLN A 158 -49.33 -34.08 13.37
CA GLN A 158 -50.01 -32.83 12.97
C GLN A 158 -49.50 -31.61 13.78
N ASP A 159 -49.12 -31.81 15.06
CA ASP A 159 -48.58 -30.71 15.90
C ASP A 159 -47.22 -30.23 15.40
N LYS A 160 -46.34 -31.13 14.99
CA LYS A 160 -45.04 -30.78 14.39
C LYS A 160 -45.24 -30.06 13.04
N LEU A 161 -46.16 -30.51 12.20
CA LEU A 161 -46.46 -29.89 10.91
C LEU A 161 -47.02 -28.45 11.12
N ASN A 162 -47.94 -28.27 12.07
CA ASN A 162 -48.48 -26.96 12.41
C ASN A 162 -47.41 -25.99 12.96
N GLN A 163 -46.45 -26.49 13.75
CA GLN A 163 -45.33 -25.68 14.23
C GLN A 163 -44.41 -25.21 13.07
N ILE A 164 -44.13 -26.08 12.11
CA ILE A 164 -43.36 -25.75 10.91
C ILE A 164 -44.10 -24.69 10.09
N ASP A 165 -45.40 -24.89 9.83
CA ASP A 165 -46.19 -23.94 9.08
C ASP A 165 -46.26 -22.58 9.74
N SER A 166 -46.40 -22.51 11.08
CA SER A 166 -46.35 -21.26 11.86
C SER A 166 -45.02 -20.53 11.74
N LYS A 167 -43.88 -21.30 11.77
CA LYS A 167 -42.52 -20.72 11.56
C LYS A 167 -42.37 -20.17 10.15
N VAL A 168 -42.81 -20.88 9.15
CA VAL A 168 -42.75 -20.43 7.75
C VAL A 168 -43.57 -19.16 7.55
N GLU A 169 -44.76 -19.06 8.19
CA GLU A 169 -45.61 -17.89 8.09
C GLU A 169 -44.99 -16.67 8.77
N ALA A 170 -44.39 -16.85 9.95
CA ALA A 170 -43.62 -15.79 10.64
C ALA A 170 -42.43 -15.29 9.81
N ILE A 171 -41.69 -16.18 9.15
CA ILE A 171 -40.57 -15.80 8.27
C ILE A 171 -41.07 -15.06 7.03
N LYS A 172 -42.18 -15.48 6.45
CA LYS A 172 -42.81 -14.77 5.32
C LYS A 172 -43.27 -13.36 5.69
N GLU A 173 -43.81 -13.17 6.89
CA GLU A 173 -44.24 -11.86 7.38
C GLU A 173 -43.03 -10.95 7.62
N ASN A 174 -41.95 -11.47 8.23
CA ASN A 174 -40.66 -10.78 8.33
C ASN A 174 -40.11 -10.36 6.96
N ASN A 175 -40.19 -11.23 5.95
CA ASN A 175 -39.78 -10.86 4.59
C ASN A 175 -40.62 -9.72 3.98
N LYS A 176 -41.88 -9.62 4.29
CA LYS A 176 -42.73 -8.50 3.86
C LYS A 176 -42.29 -7.20 4.53
N GLU A 177 -42.00 -7.23 5.83
CA GLU A 177 -41.48 -6.08 6.57
C GLU A 177 -40.12 -5.62 6.02
N LEU A 178 -39.19 -6.53 5.77
CA LEU A 178 -37.87 -6.22 5.15
C LEU A 178 -38.03 -5.62 3.75
N ALA A 179 -38.99 -6.10 2.95
CA ALA A 179 -39.27 -5.54 1.64
C ALA A 179 -39.84 -4.11 1.72
N LEU A 180 -40.63 -3.78 2.75
CA LEU A 180 -41.08 -2.42 3.02
C LEU A 180 -39.94 -1.50 3.41
N LYS A 181 -39.02 -1.96 4.29
CA LYS A 181 -37.80 -1.23 4.65
C LYS A 181 -36.91 -0.95 3.44
N ILE A 182 -36.75 -1.91 2.51
CA ILE A 182 -36.02 -1.70 1.25
C ILE A 182 -36.68 -0.61 0.39
N LYS A 183 -38.00 -0.62 0.31
CA LYS A 183 -38.77 0.40 -0.45
C LYS A 183 -38.56 1.78 0.16
N GLU A 184 -38.63 1.89 1.47
CA GLU A 184 -38.41 3.12 2.22
C GLU A 184 -36.96 3.63 2.05
N ALA A 185 -35.96 2.75 2.21
CA ALA A 185 -34.56 3.08 1.97
C ALA A 185 -34.32 3.60 0.53
N LYS A 186 -34.96 3.00 -0.47
CA LYS A 186 -34.91 3.48 -1.87
C LYS A 186 -35.54 4.86 -2.04
N LEU A 187 -36.62 5.14 -1.35
CA LEU A 187 -37.30 6.46 -1.40
C LEU A 187 -36.43 7.52 -0.73
N ASN A 188 -35.96 7.26 0.48
CA ASN A 188 -35.08 8.13 1.25
C ASN A 188 -33.76 8.44 0.47
N LYS A 189 -33.14 7.41 -0.14
CA LYS A 189 -32.02 7.59 -1.05
C LYS A 189 -32.33 8.58 -2.18
N LYS A 190 -33.51 8.46 -2.83
CA LYS A 190 -33.89 9.34 -3.93
C LYS A 190 -34.11 10.79 -3.46
N GLU A 191 -34.67 10.99 -2.27
CA GLU A 191 -34.87 12.30 -1.68
C GLU A 191 -33.55 12.95 -1.24
N GLU A 192 -32.71 12.24 -0.54
CA GLU A 192 -31.38 12.76 -0.14
C GLU A 192 -30.51 13.08 -1.35
N LEU A 193 -30.52 12.26 -2.41
CA LEU A 193 -29.81 12.57 -3.65
C LEU A 193 -30.30 13.87 -4.32
N LYS A 194 -31.57 14.21 -4.20
CA LYS A 194 -32.09 15.49 -4.70
C LYS A 194 -31.65 16.67 -3.83
N LYS A 195 -31.60 16.48 -2.52
CA LYS A 195 -31.20 17.48 -1.51
C LYS A 195 -29.74 17.51 -1.21
N ALA A 196 -28.91 16.66 -1.90
CA ALA A 196 -27.48 16.54 -1.63
C ALA A 196 -26.83 17.92 -1.55
N PRO A 197 -26.20 18.30 -0.41
CA PRO A 197 -25.50 19.55 -0.27
C PRO A 197 -24.37 19.65 -1.27
N SER A 198 -23.84 20.84 -1.53
CA SER A 198 -22.57 20.94 -2.24
C SER A 198 -21.52 20.21 -1.39
N GLY A 199 -20.75 19.31 -2.00
CA GLY A 199 -19.81 18.46 -1.25
C GLY A 199 -18.84 19.28 -0.37
N ILE A 200 -18.50 20.51 -0.79
CA ILE A 200 -17.66 21.43 -0.02
C ILE A 200 -18.27 21.85 1.32
N VAL A 201 -19.61 21.93 1.41
CA VAL A 201 -20.31 22.23 2.66
C VAL A 201 -20.10 21.09 3.66
N GLU A 202 -20.21 19.84 3.18
CA GLU A 202 -19.99 18.65 4.00
C GLU A 202 -18.51 18.52 4.42
N PHE A 203 -17.59 18.79 3.50
CA PHE A 203 -16.16 18.78 3.77
C PHE A 203 -15.77 19.72 4.93
N PHE A 204 -16.39 20.89 5.02
CA PHE A 204 -16.14 21.85 6.11
C PHE A 204 -17.05 21.65 7.34
N GLY A 205 -17.68 20.51 7.49
CA GLY A 205 -18.41 20.13 8.70
C GLY A 205 -19.90 20.41 8.71
N GLY A 206 -20.48 20.63 7.53
CA GLY A 206 -21.91 20.80 7.36
C GLY A 206 -22.40 22.26 7.36
N LYS A 207 -23.68 22.43 7.01
CA LYS A 207 -24.27 23.75 6.83
C LYS A 207 -24.39 24.55 8.13
N GLU A 208 -24.70 23.90 9.24
CA GLU A 208 -24.88 24.54 10.54
C GLU A 208 -23.57 25.16 11.02
N LYS A 209 -22.49 24.40 11.03
CA LYS A 209 -21.16 24.87 11.39
C LYS A 209 -20.69 26.04 10.52
N LEU A 210 -20.92 25.97 9.21
CA LEU A 210 -20.59 27.08 8.31
C LEU A 210 -21.43 28.33 8.55
N ILE A 211 -22.67 28.20 9.01
CA ILE A 211 -23.52 29.34 9.41
C ILE A 211 -22.96 29.98 10.68
N GLU A 212 -22.58 29.19 11.70
CA GLU A 212 -21.96 29.70 12.92
C GLU A 212 -20.67 30.47 12.61
N GLU A 213 -19.79 29.89 11.82
CA GLU A 213 -18.55 30.57 11.40
C GLU A 213 -18.82 31.84 10.57
N ALA A 214 -19.84 31.83 9.72
CA ALA A 214 -20.24 33.02 8.97
C ALA A 214 -20.80 34.14 9.89
N MET A 215 -21.47 33.76 10.97
CA MET A 215 -21.90 34.70 12.00
C MET A 215 -20.71 35.32 12.75
N GLU A 216 -19.73 34.49 13.11
CA GLU A 216 -18.50 34.93 13.74
C GLU A 216 -17.69 35.86 12.83
N ASP A 217 -17.54 35.52 11.55
CA ASP A 217 -16.90 36.37 10.55
C ASP A 217 -17.60 37.73 10.45
N LYS A 218 -18.93 37.75 10.45
CA LYS A 218 -19.68 39.02 10.42
C LYS A 218 -19.48 39.86 11.68
N LYS A 219 -19.42 39.24 12.86
CA LYS A 219 -19.09 39.92 14.12
C LYS A 219 -17.66 40.50 14.05
N ARG A 220 -16.69 39.67 13.62
CA ARG A 220 -15.27 40.07 13.50
C ARG A 220 -15.05 41.27 12.57
N TYR A 221 -15.78 41.32 11.46
CA TYR A 221 -15.68 42.39 10.47
C TYR A 221 -16.69 43.51 10.66
N GLY A 222 -17.39 43.58 11.81
CA GLY A 222 -18.30 44.69 12.18
C GLY A 222 -19.52 44.84 11.28
N LYS A 223 -19.97 43.75 10.61
CA LYS A 223 -21.15 43.81 9.73
C LYS A 223 -22.43 43.90 10.53
N LYS A 224 -23.43 44.65 10.00
CA LYS A 224 -24.75 44.76 10.60
C LYS A 224 -25.49 43.43 10.60
N ASN A 225 -26.24 43.16 11.66
CA ASN A 225 -27.08 41.96 11.84
C ASN A 225 -26.30 40.63 11.64
N PRO A 226 -25.30 40.32 12.52
CA PRO A 226 -24.48 39.11 12.36
C PRO A 226 -25.30 37.81 12.38
N GLU A 227 -26.46 37.80 13.02
CA GLU A 227 -27.37 36.64 13.13
C GLU A 227 -28.06 36.24 11.82
N LYS A 228 -28.20 37.21 10.88
CA LYS A 228 -28.79 36.94 9.56
C LYS A 228 -27.73 36.63 8.54
N VAL A 229 -27.41 35.33 8.37
CA VAL A 229 -26.45 34.87 7.38
C VAL A 229 -27.11 34.73 6.00
N SER A 230 -26.59 35.50 5.04
CA SER A 230 -27.03 35.43 3.64
C SER A 230 -26.24 34.34 2.88
N TYR A 231 -26.72 33.98 1.69
CA TYR A 231 -25.98 33.12 0.76
C TYR A 231 -24.59 33.68 0.43
N PHE A 232 -24.44 34.98 0.29
CA PHE A 232 -23.17 35.64 0.01
C PHE A 232 -22.20 35.54 1.19
N ASP A 233 -22.69 35.66 2.43
CA ASP A 233 -21.88 35.50 3.63
C ASP A 233 -21.35 34.06 3.71
N LEU A 234 -22.22 33.06 3.51
CA LEU A 234 -21.83 31.65 3.49
C LEU A 234 -20.79 31.33 2.41
N ARG A 235 -20.95 31.89 1.21
CA ARG A 235 -20.00 31.73 0.11
C ARG A 235 -18.65 32.38 0.41
N ALA A 236 -18.64 33.55 1.07
CA ALA A 236 -17.43 34.23 1.51
C ALA A 236 -16.67 33.37 2.53
N THR A 237 -17.37 32.82 3.53
CA THR A 237 -16.78 31.92 4.53
C THR A 237 -16.20 30.64 3.89
N ILE A 238 -16.90 30.00 2.96
CA ILE A 238 -16.38 28.86 2.21
C ILE A 238 -15.10 29.22 1.44
N ASN A 239 -15.08 30.36 0.74
CA ASN A 239 -13.90 30.79 0.00
C ASN A 239 -12.70 31.07 0.92
N ARG A 240 -12.93 31.66 2.10
CA ARG A 240 -11.90 31.83 3.12
C ARG A 240 -11.35 30.50 3.59
N LYS A 241 -12.21 29.53 3.90
CA LYS A 241 -11.80 28.18 4.32
C LYS A 241 -11.03 27.44 3.23
N ILE A 242 -11.40 27.59 1.96
CA ILE A 242 -10.63 27.05 0.85
C ILE A 242 -9.24 27.66 0.82
N LYS A 243 -9.15 29.00 0.98
CA LYS A 243 -7.88 29.70 1.00
C LYS A 243 -6.97 29.21 2.14
N GLU A 244 -7.48 29.14 3.36
CA GLU A 244 -6.79 28.61 4.53
C GLU A 244 -6.32 27.15 4.31
N ALA A 245 -7.18 26.28 3.79
CA ALA A 245 -6.83 24.89 3.53
C ALA A 245 -5.72 24.75 2.47
N VAL A 246 -5.75 25.59 1.43
CA VAL A 246 -4.71 25.61 0.40
C VAL A 246 -3.39 26.16 0.94
N GLU A 247 -3.44 27.28 1.70
CA GLU A 247 -2.25 27.87 2.32
C GLU A 247 -1.58 26.87 3.27
N ASN A 248 -2.35 26.20 4.12
CA ASN A 248 -1.84 25.14 5.00
C ASN A 248 -1.24 23.98 4.21
N ALA A 249 -1.88 23.53 3.13
CA ALA A 249 -1.33 22.45 2.29
C ALA A 249 -0.02 22.88 1.59
N LEU A 250 0.09 24.14 1.16
CA LEU A 250 1.32 24.68 0.57
C LEU A 250 2.43 24.85 1.62
N GLU A 251 2.09 25.23 2.83
CA GLU A 251 3.04 25.30 3.95
C GLU A 251 3.62 23.92 4.28
N MET A 252 2.78 22.88 4.35
CA MET A 252 3.20 21.50 4.61
C MET A 252 4.19 20.95 3.57
N VAL A 253 4.18 21.48 2.35
CA VAL A 253 5.11 21.10 1.28
C VAL A 253 6.22 22.15 1.04
N ASN A 254 6.45 23.06 1.97
CA ASN A 254 7.45 24.14 1.88
C ASN A 254 7.29 25.01 0.62
N LEU A 255 6.06 25.34 0.24
CA LEU A 255 5.71 26.24 -0.87
C LEU A 255 4.91 27.48 -0.42
N SER A 256 5.12 27.96 0.81
CA SER A 256 4.52 29.21 1.28
C SER A 256 4.86 30.37 0.34
N GLY A 257 3.87 31.19 -0.03
CA GLY A 257 4.04 32.30 -0.97
C GLY A 257 4.10 31.96 -2.45
N PHE A 258 3.86 30.68 -2.84
CA PHE A 258 3.84 30.25 -4.24
C PHE A 258 2.43 30.24 -4.85
N ALA A 259 1.40 30.55 -4.09
CA ALA A 259 -0.02 30.40 -4.47
C ALA A 259 -0.35 31.00 -5.85
N ASP A 260 0.12 32.21 -6.14
CA ASP A 260 -0.19 32.95 -7.38
C ASP A 260 0.71 32.60 -8.57
N ARG A 261 1.74 31.76 -8.36
CA ARG A 261 2.68 31.40 -9.44
C ARG A 261 2.00 30.47 -10.43
N ARG A 262 2.36 30.65 -11.71
CA ARG A 262 1.94 29.76 -12.78
C ARG A 262 2.77 28.48 -12.77
N ILE A 263 2.17 27.35 -13.17
CA ILE A 263 2.84 26.05 -13.18
C ILE A 263 4.07 26.05 -14.12
N ASP A 264 4.01 26.77 -15.25
CA ASP A 264 5.12 26.90 -16.21
C ASP A 264 6.31 27.75 -15.69
N LYS A 265 6.20 28.36 -14.51
CA LYS A 265 7.21 29.20 -13.87
C LYS A 265 7.82 28.57 -12.60
N ILE A 266 7.58 27.31 -12.35
CA ILE A 266 8.13 26.57 -11.22
C ILE A 266 8.95 25.36 -11.67
N SER A 267 9.92 24.93 -10.83
CA SER A 267 10.79 23.79 -11.13
C SER A 267 10.05 22.45 -11.04
N GLY A 268 10.64 21.35 -11.57
CA GLY A 268 10.09 20.01 -11.50
C GLY A 268 9.80 19.56 -10.06
N GLY A 269 10.73 19.77 -9.13
CA GLY A 269 10.51 19.48 -7.71
C GLY A 269 9.40 20.33 -7.07
N GLN A 270 9.26 21.60 -7.48
CA GLN A 270 8.14 22.43 -7.04
C GLN A 270 6.81 21.95 -7.62
N MET A 271 6.79 21.52 -8.89
CA MET A 271 5.59 20.89 -9.49
C MET A 271 5.16 19.64 -8.74
N GLN A 272 6.11 18.80 -8.35
CA GLN A 272 5.84 17.62 -7.53
C GLN A 272 5.22 17.99 -6.18
N ARG A 273 5.80 18.95 -5.46
CA ARG A 273 5.24 19.44 -4.18
C ARG A 273 3.83 20.01 -4.36
N VAL A 274 3.54 20.72 -5.44
CA VAL A 274 2.18 21.18 -5.77
C VAL A 274 1.23 20.00 -5.99
N ALA A 275 1.68 18.92 -6.67
CA ALA A 275 0.86 17.73 -6.85
C ALA A 275 0.56 17.01 -5.52
N ILE A 276 1.54 16.97 -4.62
CA ILE A 276 1.35 16.44 -3.26
C ILE A 276 0.39 17.34 -2.48
N ALA A 277 0.59 18.67 -2.48
CA ALA A 277 -0.33 19.62 -1.82
C ALA A 277 -1.76 19.45 -2.30
N ARG A 278 -1.96 19.27 -3.62
CA ARG A 278 -3.28 18.97 -4.21
C ARG A 278 -3.88 17.66 -3.71
N ALA A 279 -3.03 16.66 -3.47
CA ALA A 279 -3.50 15.38 -2.96
C ALA A 279 -3.83 15.44 -1.47
N ILE A 280 -3.03 16.13 -0.65
CA ILE A 280 -3.22 16.17 0.82
C ILE A 280 -4.28 17.20 1.27
N VAL A 281 -4.59 18.23 0.47
CA VAL A 281 -5.61 19.24 0.82
C VAL A 281 -6.98 18.63 1.13
N LEU A 282 -7.28 17.47 0.57
CA LEU A 282 -8.50 16.69 0.81
C LEU A 282 -8.42 15.81 2.06
N ARG A 283 -7.30 15.87 2.81
CA ARG A 283 -7.06 15.09 4.04
C ARG A 283 -7.30 13.59 3.86
N PRO A 284 -6.67 12.94 2.87
CA PRO A 284 -6.82 11.50 2.69
C PRO A 284 -6.17 10.74 3.85
N LYS A 285 -6.65 9.52 4.14
CA LYS A 285 -5.95 8.61 5.05
C LYS A 285 -4.81 7.86 4.37
N ILE A 286 -4.88 7.71 3.05
CA ILE A 286 -3.95 6.94 2.24
C ILE A 286 -3.55 7.79 1.03
N LEU A 287 -2.24 7.91 0.80
CA LEU A 287 -1.66 8.57 -0.38
C LEU A 287 -0.91 7.54 -1.23
N LEU A 288 -1.30 7.47 -2.50
CA LEU A 288 -0.67 6.62 -3.50
C LEU A 288 0.30 7.46 -4.33
N LEU A 289 1.55 7.00 -4.48
CA LEU A 289 2.63 7.71 -5.16
C LEU A 289 3.22 6.81 -6.25
N ASP A 290 2.95 7.13 -7.52
CA ASP A 290 3.39 6.34 -8.68
C ASP A 290 4.66 6.96 -9.28
N GLU A 291 5.84 6.45 -8.91
CA GLU A 291 7.18 6.92 -9.35
C GLU A 291 7.36 8.44 -9.27
N PRO A 292 7.02 9.12 -8.18
CA PRO A 292 6.95 10.58 -8.16
C PRO A 292 8.31 11.27 -8.27
N LEU A 293 9.43 10.57 -7.99
CA LEU A 293 10.78 11.13 -7.99
C LEU A 293 11.54 10.88 -9.30
N SER A 294 10.99 10.07 -10.20
CA SER A 294 11.68 9.60 -11.42
C SER A 294 12.12 10.70 -12.38
N ALA A 295 11.44 11.86 -12.36
CA ALA A 295 11.74 13.01 -13.24
C ALA A 295 12.73 14.03 -12.66
N LEU A 296 13.30 13.77 -11.45
CA LEU A 296 14.18 14.68 -10.75
C LEU A 296 15.65 14.30 -10.96
N ASP A 297 16.54 15.32 -10.95
CA ASP A 297 17.98 15.09 -10.85
C ASP A 297 18.36 14.48 -9.49
N LEU A 298 19.54 13.85 -9.42
CA LEU A 298 20.00 13.09 -8.26
C LEU A 298 19.93 13.88 -6.94
N LYS A 299 20.51 15.10 -6.93
CA LYS A 299 20.58 15.91 -5.70
C LYS A 299 19.19 16.36 -5.22
N LEU A 300 18.33 16.73 -6.15
CA LEU A 300 16.96 17.12 -5.83
C LEU A 300 16.16 15.93 -5.37
N ARG A 301 16.37 14.75 -5.98
CA ARG A 301 15.74 13.49 -5.61
C ARG A 301 16.08 13.11 -4.16
N GLN A 302 17.34 13.12 -3.78
CA GLN A 302 17.79 12.82 -2.42
C GLN A 302 17.15 13.77 -1.38
N ASN A 303 17.12 15.07 -1.65
CA ASN A 303 16.46 16.03 -0.76
C ASN A 303 14.95 15.71 -0.62
N MET A 304 14.30 15.40 -1.73
CA MET A 304 12.87 15.08 -1.74
C MET A 304 12.53 13.77 -1.01
N GLN A 305 13.43 12.78 -0.98
CA GLN A 305 13.26 11.55 -0.19
C GLN A 305 13.10 11.87 1.29
N TYR A 306 14.02 12.67 1.86
CA TYR A 306 13.95 13.08 3.26
C TYR A 306 12.68 13.89 3.56
N GLU A 307 12.34 14.85 2.69
CA GLU A 307 11.15 15.68 2.84
C GLU A 307 9.86 14.84 2.79
N LEU A 308 9.76 13.85 1.89
CA LEU A 308 8.60 12.97 1.80
C LEU A 308 8.43 12.10 3.05
N LYS A 309 9.54 11.57 3.59
CA LYS A 309 9.51 10.78 4.82
C LYS A 309 9.10 11.64 6.03
N GLU A 310 9.64 12.85 6.14
CA GLU A 310 9.27 13.79 7.19
C GLU A 310 7.80 14.22 7.06
N MET A 311 7.36 14.51 5.84
CA MET A 311 5.98 14.88 5.56
C MET A 311 5.02 13.75 5.94
N GLN A 312 5.33 12.50 5.61
CA GLN A 312 4.51 11.34 5.98
C GLN A 312 4.35 11.24 7.50
N LYS A 313 5.46 11.39 8.25
CA LYS A 313 5.44 11.37 9.72
C LYS A 313 4.58 12.50 10.30
N ASN A 314 4.75 13.73 9.78
CA ASN A 314 4.04 14.90 10.26
C ASN A 314 2.53 14.86 9.95
N LEU A 315 2.16 14.30 8.81
CA LEU A 315 0.76 14.16 8.40
C LEU A 315 0.04 13.00 9.09
N GLY A 316 0.77 11.97 9.55
CA GLY A 316 0.20 10.76 10.14
C GLY A 316 -0.71 10.01 9.17
N ILE A 317 -0.35 9.95 7.88
CA ILE A 317 -1.09 9.23 6.84
C ILE A 317 -0.26 8.09 6.26
N THR A 318 -0.94 7.09 5.72
CA THR A 318 -0.28 5.93 5.11
C THR A 318 0.15 6.27 3.69
N PHE A 319 1.43 6.04 3.36
CA PHE A 319 1.97 6.21 2.01
C PHE A 319 2.18 4.84 1.36
N ILE A 320 1.71 4.70 0.11
CA ILE A 320 2.05 3.57 -0.75
C ILE A 320 2.84 4.14 -1.92
N PHE A 321 4.12 3.83 -1.94
CA PHE A 321 5.08 4.36 -2.88
C PHE A 321 5.48 3.28 -3.90
N VAL A 322 5.53 3.63 -5.16
CA VAL A 322 6.02 2.76 -6.23
C VAL A 322 7.31 3.33 -6.78
N THR A 323 8.33 2.52 -6.83
CA THR A 323 9.60 2.87 -7.47
C THR A 323 10.29 1.63 -8.05
N HIS A 324 11.27 1.86 -8.92
CA HIS A 324 12.26 0.88 -9.33
C HIS A 324 13.66 1.18 -8.77
N ASP A 325 13.79 2.30 -8.04
CA ASP A 325 15.02 2.75 -7.43
C ASP A 325 15.15 2.16 -6.01
N GLN A 326 16.25 1.45 -5.77
CA GLN A 326 16.51 0.76 -4.51
C GLN A 326 16.84 1.75 -3.40
N GLU A 327 17.61 2.81 -3.70
CA GLU A 327 17.99 3.85 -2.74
C GLU A 327 16.73 4.55 -2.19
N GLU A 328 15.77 4.89 -3.06
CA GLU A 328 14.48 5.46 -2.66
C GLU A 328 13.75 4.56 -1.67
N ALA A 329 13.66 3.25 -1.99
CA ALA A 329 12.98 2.29 -1.14
C ALA A 329 13.68 2.13 0.22
N MET A 330 15.01 2.04 0.23
CA MET A 330 15.80 1.86 1.44
C MET A 330 15.73 3.05 2.39
N VAL A 331 15.78 4.28 1.85
CA VAL A 331 15.80 5.52 2.65
C VAL A 331 14.43 5.85 3.24
N MET A 332 13.36 5.64 2.49
CA MET A 332 12.05 6.16 2.88
C MET A 332 11.14 5.16 3.58
N SER A 333 11.29 3.86 3.29
CA SER A 333 10.28 2.87 3.69
C SER A 333 10.38 2.46 5.16
N ASP A 334 9.24 2.17 5.74
CA ASP A 334 9.15 1.36 6.96
C ASP A 334 9.13 -0.13 6.58
N ARG A 335 8.53 -0.45 5.41
CA ARG A 335 8.49 -1.80 4.85
C ARG A 335 8.56 -1.75 3.33
N ILE A 336 9.35 -2.67 2.76
CA ILE A 336 9.53 -2.85 1.31
C ILE A 336 8.86 -4.15 0.89
N ILE A 337 8.16 -4.09 -0.25
CA ILE A 337 7.57 -5.24 -0.93
C ILE A 337 8.33 -5.41 -2.25
N VAL A 338 9.20 -6.40 -2.31
CA VAL A 338 9.95 -6.71 -3.54
C VAL A 338 9.08 -7.55 -4.46
N MET A 339 8.87 -7.06 -5.68
CA MET A 339 8.01 -7.70 -6.69
C MET A 339 8.80 -8.13 -7.92
N LYS A 340 8.49 -9.31 -8.46
CA LYS A 340 8.99 -9.83 -9.74
C LYS A 340 7.91 -10.64 -10.43
N ASP A 341 7.74 -10.46 -11.73
CA ASP A 341 6.84 -11.25 -12.58
C ASP A 341 5.42 -11.41 -12.03
N GLY A 342 4.88 -10.31 -11.47
CA GLY A 342 3.53 -10.27 -10.89
C GLY A 342 3.41 -10.89 -9.49
N LEU A 343 4.49 -11.35 -8.88
CA LEU A 343 4.53 -11.99 -7.57
C LEU A 343 5.27 -11.13 -6.55
N ILE A 344 4.89 -11.24 -5.29
CA ILE A 344 5.69 -10.75 -4.17
C ILE A 344 6.79 -11.77 -3.91
N GLN A 345 8.05 -11.32 -3.95
CA GLN A 345 9.21 -12.16 -3.66
C GLN A 345 9.55 -12.15 -2.17
N GLN A 346 9.56 -10.95 -1.59
CA GLN A 346 9.84 -10.76 -0.17
C GLN A 346 9.17 -9.48 0.34
N GLU A 347 8.77 -9.48 1.60
CA GLU A 347 8.37 -8.28 2.34
C GLU A 347 9.16 -8.22 3.67
N GLY A 348 9.56 -7.01 4.06
CA GLY A 348 10.32 -6.79 5.29
C GLY A 348 10.75 -5.34 5.47
N SER A 349 11.40 -5.03 6.59
CA SER A 349 12.06 -3.73 6.76
C SER A 349 13.20 -3.59 5.74
N PRO A 350 13.66 -2.37 5.43
CA PRO A 350 14.83 -2.17 4.57
C PRO A 350 16.02 -3.02 5.00
N LYS A 351 16.29 -3.09 6.30
CA LYS A 351 17.38 -3.86 6.88
C LYS A 351 17.23 -5.37 6.65
N ASP A 352 16.01 -5.91 6.84
CA ASP A 352 15.73 -7.33 6.65
C ASP A 352 15.89 -7.72 5.17
N ILE A 353 15.40 -6.88 4.25
CA ILE A 353 15.49 -7.13 2.80
C ILE A 353 16.95 -7.13 2.32
N TYR A 354 17.78 -6.24 2.89
CA TYR A 354 19.20 -6.13 2.52
C TYR A 354 20.05 -7.25 3.12
N ASN A 355 19.95 -7.47 4.44
CA ASN A 355 20.81 -8.39 5.17
C ASN A 355 20.34 -9.85 5.06
N GLU A 356 19.03 -10.08 4.89
CA GLU A 356 18.43 -11.40 4.90
C GLU A 356 17.57 -11.66 3.66
N PRO A 357 18.15 -11.57 2.44
CA PRO A 357 17.39 -11.89 1.24
C PRO A 357 16.94 -13.36 1.26
N ILE A 358 15.70 -13.60 0.78
CA ILE A 358 15.12 -14.94 0.79
C ILE A 358 15.59 -15.80 -0.40
N ASN A 359 15.99 -15.17 -1.50
CA ASN A 359 16.44 -15.86 -2.71
C ASN A 359 17.49 -15.04 -3.48
N ARG A 360 18.15 -15.67 -4.45
CA ARG A 360 19.18 -15.05 -5.33
C ARG A 360 18.68 -13.79 -6.03
N TYR A 361 17.38 -13.76 -6.40
CA TYR A 361 16.82 -12.59 -7.06
C TYR A 361 16.82 -11.38 -6.14
N VAL A 362 16.29 -11.52 -4.93
CA VAL A 362 16.23 -10.40 -3.95
C VAL A 362 17.66 -9.96 -3.59
N ALA A 363 18.58 -10.90 -3.34
CA ALA A 363 19.95 -10.59 -3.03
C ALA A 363 20.62 -9.71 -4.10
N ASN A 364 20.50 -10.09 -5.38
CA ASN A 364 21.09 -9.35 -6.51
C ASN A 364 20.31 -8.10 -6.90
N PHE A 365 19.01 -8.06 -6.59
CA PHE A 365 18.17 -6.92 -6.96
C PHE A 365 18.31 -5.76 -5.96
N ILE A 366 18.61 -6.04 -4.69
CA ILE A 366 18.64 -5.01 -3.62
C ILE A 366 20.06 -4.44 -3.39
N GLY A 367 21.02 -4.87 -4.11
CA GLY A 367 22.40 -4.42 -4.02
C GLY A 367 23.31 -5.44 -4.65
N GLU A 368 24.56 -5.08 -4.79
CA GLU A 368 25.58 -6.02 -5.24
C GLU A 368 25.76 -7.13 -4.21
N SER A 369 25.96 -8.37 -4.68
CA SER A 369 26.12 -9.53 -3.82
C SER A 369 27.05 -10.55 -4.45
N ASN A 370 27.92 -11.11 -3.65
CA ASN A 370 28.63 -12.32 -3.99
C ASN A 370 27.78 -13.51 -3.55
N ILE A 371 27.31 -14.32 -4.50
CA ILE A 371 26.52 -15.52 -4.22
C ILE A 371 27.34 -16.75 -4.54
N ILE A 372 27.62 -17.55 -3.53
CA ILE A 372 28.54 -18.67 -3.57
C ILE A 372 27.77 -19.94 -3.23
N ASP A 373 28.02 -21.01 -3.99
CA ASP A 373 27.48 -22.32 -3.65
C ASP A 373 28.20 -22.88 -2.41
N GLY A 374 27.44 -23.24 -1.38
CA GLY A 374 27.94 -23.76 -0.12
C GLY A 374 27.22 -25.01 0.34
N VAL A 375 27.79 -25.66 1.35
CA VAL A 375 27.17 -26.81 2.02
C VAL A 375 27.13 -26.54 3.52
N TYR A 376 25.95 -26.56 4.12
CA TYR A 376 25.79 -26.47 5.55
C TYR A 376 26.12 -27.80 6.20
N LEU A 377 27.31 -27.89 6.83
CA LEU A 377 27.86 -29.16 7.31
C LEU A 377 27.17 -29.64 8.60
N ARG A 378 26.96 -28.72 9.55
CA ARG A 378 26.38 -28.98 10.87
C ARG A 378 26.10 -27.64 11.57
N LYS A 379 25.50 -27.68 12.73
CA LYS A 379 25.10 -26.47 13.49
C LYS A 379 26.20 -25.39 13.46
N ASN A 380 25.85 -24.24 12.89
CA ASN A 380 26.69 -23.04 12.79
C ASN A 380 27.99 -23.18 11.95
N ILE A 381 28.06 -24.14 11.05
CA ILE A 381 29.21 -24.31 10.14
C ILE A 381 28.72 -24.51 8.71
N VAL A 382 29.23 -23.69 7.79
CA VAL A 382 29.01 -23.79 6.35
C VAL A 382 30.35 -23.91 5.64
N HIS A 383 30.45 -24.78 4.65
CA HIS A 383 31.64 -24.97 3.82
C HIS A 383 31.48 -24.28 2.48
N PHE A 384 32.38 -23.36 2.14
CA PHE A 384 32.49 -22.72 0.83
C PHE A 384 33.89 -22.17 0.61
N LEU A 385 34.33 -22.00 -0.64
CA LEU A 385 35.70 -21.60 -1.01
C LEU A 385 36.76 -22.42 -0.29
N GLY A 386 36.57 -23.74 -0.22
CA GLY A 386 37.56 -24.68 0.39
C GLY A 386 37.75 -24.55 1.90
N VAL A 387 36.96 -23.72 2.59
CA VAL A 387 37.09 -23.40 4.03
C VAL A 387 35.78 -23.61 4.79
N ASP A 388 35.88 -24.02 6.05
CA ASP A 388 34.76 -24.12 6.98
C ASP A 388 34.59 -22.82 7.74
N TRP A 389 33.44 -22.15 7.50
CA TRP A 389 33.10 -20.86 8.09
C TRP A 389 32.08 -21.02 9.21
N LYS A 390 32.27 -20.23 10.27
CA LYS A 390 31.20 -20.09 11.29
C LYS A 390 30.11 -19.17 10.78
N VAL A 391 28.85 -19.55 11.05
CA VAL A 391 27.65 -18.74 10.76
C VAL A 391 26.77 -18.67 12.00
N LEU A 392 25.93 -17.66 12.09
CA LEU A 392 25.05 -17.46 13.25
C LEU A 392 23.60 -17.31 12.79
N GLY A 393 22.68 -17.87 13.57
CA GLY A 393 21.23 -17.62 13.37
C GLY A 393 20.55 -18.50 12.32
N TYR A 394 21.19 -19.56 11.82
CA TYR A 394 20.61 -20.43 10.80
C TYR A 394 20.47 -21.87 11.28
N GLU A 395 19.39 -22.54 10.82
CA GLU A 395 19.16 -23.96 11.02
C GLU A 395 18.78 -24.59 9.68
N PHE A 396 19.63 -25.47 9.17
CA PHE A 396 19.44 -26.27 7.96
C PHE A 396 19.70 -27.74 8.31
N ASP A 397 19.33 -28.64 7.42
CA ASP A 397 19.70 -30.05 7.57
C ASP A 397 21.21 -30.23 7.36
N ASP A 398 21.79 -31.23 8.03
CA ASP A 398 23.21 -31.54 7.85
C ASP A 398 23.50 -31.92 6.40
N GLU A 399 24.56 -31.40 5.83
CA GLU A 399 24.97 -31.55 4.43
C GLU A 399 23.99 -30.93 3.40
N GLU A 400 23.08 -30.03 3.85
CA GLU A 400 22.16 -29.30 2.95
C GLU A 400 22.95 -28.30 2.09
N LYS A 401 22.67 -28.30 0.77
CA LYS A 401 23.20 -27.29 -0.15
C LYS A 401 22.52 -25.96 0.10
N VAL A 402 23.31 -24.91 0.22
CA VAL A 402 22.86 -23.55 0.50
C VAL A 402 23.53 -22.56 -0.44
N ASP A 403 22.84 -21.44 -0.68
CA ASP A 403 23.45 -20.26 -1.27
C ASP A 403 24.02 -19.39 -0.15
N VAL A 404 25.31 -19.11 -0.21
CA VAL A 404 26.00 -18.19 0.69
C VAL A 404 26.01 -16.81 0.05
N VAL A 405 25.44 -15.82 0.71
CA VAL A 405 25.41 -14.43 0.25
C VAL A 405 26.33 -13.60 1.12
N ILE A 406 27.25 -12.90 0.48
CA ILE A 406 28.20 -11.99 1.12
C ILE A 406 28.13 -10.66 0.39
N ARG A 407 27.89 -9.57 1.12
CA ARG A 407 27.93 -8.24 0.55
C ARG A 407 29.38 -7.82 0.26
N PRO A 408 29.64 -7.01 -0.76
CA PRO A 408 31.00 -6.54 -1.07
C PRO A 408 31.70 -5.84 0.10
N GLU A 409 30.96 -5.14 0.94
CA GLU A 409 31.44 -4.44 2.14
C GLU A 409 31.72 -5.34 3.35
N ASP A 410 31.22 -6.58 3.35
CA ASP A 410 31.37 -7.54 4.45
C ASP A 410 32.71 -8.31 4.35
N TRP A 411 33.44 -8.10 3.27
CA TRP A 411 34.80 -8.63 3.14
C TRP A 411 35.82 -7.74 3.84
N ASP A 412 36.45 -8.25 4.89
CA ASP A 412 37.60 -7.62 5.51
C ASP A 412 38.86 -7.93 4.73
N VAL A 413 39.58 -6.90 4.26
CA VAL A 413 40.93 -7.02 3.74
C VAL A 413 41.89 -7.12 4.92
N VAL A 414 42.64 -8.21 4.99
CA VAL A 414 43.55 -8.51 6.12
C VAL A 414 44.91 -8.97 5.62
N PRO A 415 45.97 -8.89 6.45
CA PRO A 415 47.27 -9.49 6.11
C PRO A 415 47.10 -10.97 5.78
N LEU A 416 47.89 -11.47 4.80
CA LEU A 416 47.83 -12.86 4.30
C LEU A 416 47.87 -13.91 5.41
N GLU A 417 48.62 -13.64 6.48
CA GLU A 417 48.77 -14.52 7.65
C GLU A 417 47.48 -14.67 8.49
N LYS A 418 46.57 -13.73 8.36
CA LYS A 418 45.29 -13.71 9.10
C LYS A 418 44.06 -14.01 8.23
N ALA A 419 44.31 -14.25 6.95
CA ALA A 419 43.27 -14.48 5.97
C ALA A 419 42.65 -15.88 6.14
N HIS A 420 41.33 -15.96 5.89
CA HIS A 420 40.68 -17.25 5.72
C HIS A 420 40.81 -17.75 4.27
N VAL A 421 40.75 -16.83 3.32
CA VAL A 421 40.97 -17.10 1.90
C VAL A 421 41.92 -16.05 1.30
N VAL A 422 42.68 -16.44 0.29
CA VAL A 422 43.56 -15.54 -0.44
C VAL A 422 43.11 -15.47 -1.89
N GLY A 423 43.00 -14.28 -2.41
CA GLY A 423 42.62 -14.04 -3.80
C GLY A 423 43.58 -13.10 -4.50
N LYS A 424 43.49 -13.06 -5.83
CA LYS A 424 44.29 -12.19 -6.68
C LYS A 424 43.43 -11.02 -7.17
N VAL A 425 43.90 -9.80 -6.98
CA VAL A 425 43.19 -8.60 -7.44
C VAL A 425 43.33 -8.48 -8.96
N LEU A 426 42.18 -8.61 -9.66
CA LEU A 426 42.11 -8.45 -11.11
C LEU A 426 41.84 -6.98 -11.51
N SER A 427 41.12 -6.23 -10.67
CA SER A 427 40.80 -4.82 -10.89
C SER A 427 40.67 -4.09 -9.58
N SER A 428 41.07 -2.82 -9.52
CA SER A 428 40.92 -1.92 -8.39
C SER A 428 40.48 -0.57 -8.89
N ILE A 429 39.26 -0.13 -8.49
CA ILE A 429 38.62 1.12 -8.97
C ILE A 429 38.22 1.97 -7.78
N PHE A 430 38.72 3.21 -7.70
CA PHE A 430 38.28 4.15 -6.67
C PHE A 430 36.89 4.74 -6.99
N LYS A 431 35.91 4.50 -6.14
CA LYS A 431 34.51 4.96 -6.27
C LYS A 431 34.23 6.25 -5.50
N GLY A 432 35.25 6.97 -5.03
CA GLY A 432 35.13 8.23 -4.29
C GLY A 432 35.18 8.06 -2.77
N VAL A 433 34.61 7.03 -2.20
CA VAL A 433 34.62 6.74 -0.76
C VAL A 433 35.44 5.48 -0.46
N HIS A 434 35.32 4.46 -1.29
CA HIS A 434 35.99 3.17 -1.16
C HIS A 434 36.60 2.76 -2.49
N TYR A 435 37.48 1.75 -2.46
CA TYR A 435 37.91 1.01 -3.63
C TYR A 435 36.99 -0.19 -3.83
N GLU A 436 36.57 -0.41 -5.06
CA GLU A 436 35.93 -1.63 -5.50
C GLU A 436 36.97 -2.51 -6.17
N LEU A 437 37.20 -3.66 -5.57
CA LEU A 437 38.13 -4.67 -6.09
C LEU A 437 37.33 -5.79 -6.76
N ILE A 438 37.81 -6.26 -7.89
CA ILE A 438 37.47 -7.58 -8.43
C ILE A 438 38.59 -8.54 -8.02
N VAL A 439 38.24 -9.53 -7.20
CA VAL A 439 39.22 -10.50 -6.64
C VAL A 439 38.88 -11.89 -7.14
N GLU A 440 39.84 -12.55 -7.75
CA GLU A 440 39.74 -13.96 -8.17
C GLU A 440 40.14 -14.89 -7.00
N ILE A 441 39.22 -15.77 -6.61
CA ILE A 441 39.44 -16.82 -5.61
C ILE A 441 38.96 -18.13 -6.23
N GLU A 442 39.83 -19.15 -6.30
CA GLU A 442 39.55 -20.48 -6.88
C GLU A 442 38.90 -20.40 -8.29
N GLY A 443 39.34 -19.43 -9.11
CA GLY A 443 38.84 -19.25 -10.48
C GLY A 443 37.44 -18.58 -10.58
N GLN A 444 36.93 -18.04 -9.49
CA GLN A 444 35.69 -17.24 -9.45
C GLN A 444 35.99 -15.79 -9.09
N GLU A 445 35.23 -14.85 -9.66
CA GLU A 445 35.41 -13.42 -9.42
C GLU A 445 34.45 -12.94 -8.33
N PHE A 446 34.99 -12.18 -7.37
CA PHE A 446 34.24 -11.59 -6.25
C PHE A 446 34.41 -10.08 -6.22
N ILE A 447 33.35 -9.37 -5.86
CA ILE A 447 33.37 -7.92 -5.62
C ILE A 447 33.70 -7.71 -4.14
N VAL A 448 34.68 -6.87 -3.85
CA VAL A 448 35.13 -6.52 -2.49
C VAL A 448 35.20 -5.00 -2.39
N HIS A 449 34.56 -4.41 -1.38
CA HIS A 449 34.69 -2.99 -1.06
C HIS A 449 35.71 -2.83 0.09
N THR A 450 36.71 -1.97 -0.11
CA THR A 450 37.72 -1.70 0.92
C THR A 450 38.15 -0.23 0.91
N TYR A 451 38.67 0.23 2.04
CA TYR A 451 39.27 1.56 2.14
C TYR A 451 40.77 1.54 1.81
N GLU A 452 41.34 0.36 1.62
CA GLU A 452 42.77 0.18 1.31
C GLU A 452 43.04 0.28 -0.20
N ASP A 453 44.11 0.96 -0.59
CA ASP A 453 44.56 1.07 -1.98
C ASP A 453 45.36 -0.18 -2.35
N VAL A 454 44.65 -1.25 -2.75
CA VAL A 454 45.25 -2.50 -3.19
C VAL A 454 45.42 -2.47 -4.71
N LYS A 455 46.61 -2.80 -5.21
CA LYS A 455 46.92 -2.72 -6.63
C LYS A 455 46.50 -3.96 -7.39
N THR A 456 46.14 -3.75 -8.65
CA THR A 456 45.88 -4.85 -9.58
C THR A 456 47.12 -5.78 -9.69
N GLY A 457 46.87 -7.08 -9.58
CA GLY A 457 47.90 -8.14 -9.63
C GLY A 457 48.48 -8.53 -8.27
N GLU A 458 48.17 -7.79 -7.19
CA GLU A 458 48.56 -8.16 -5.82
C GLU A 458 47.66 -9.27 -5.27
N ASP A 459 48.23 -10.08 -4.37
CA ASP A 459 47.46 -11.06 -3.59
C ASP A 459 46.89 -10.37 -2.36
N VAL A 460 45.62 -10.61 -2.09
CA VAL A 460 44.87 -10.03 -0.97
C VAL A 460 44.33 -11.12 -0.07
N GLY A 461 44.53 -10.96 1.23
CA GLY A 461 43.91 -11.81 2.26
C GLY A 461 42.53 -11.33 2.61
N LEU A 462 41.56 -12.23 2.62
CA LEU A 462 40.15 -11.91 2.91
C LEU A 462 39.61 -12.73 4.09
N LYS A 463 38.78 -12.09 4.87
CA LYS A 463 38.11 -12.66 6.03
C LYS A 463 36.68 -12.13 6.08
N ILE A 464 35.76 -12.88 6.69
CA ILE A 464 34.38 -12.47 6.93
C ILE A 464 34.01 -12.81 8.38
N ASP A 465 33.26 -11.95 9.04
CA ASP A 465 32.74 -12.26 10.36
C ASP A 465 31.48 -13.12 10.28
N ALA A 466 31.29 -14.00 11.27
CA ALA A 466 30.24 -15.02 11.25
C ALA A 466 28.77 -14.47 11.16
N TYR A 467 28.54 -13.22 11.56
CA TYR A 467 27.23 -12.57 11.50
C TYR A 467 26.96 -11.88 10.15
N GLU A 468 27.96 -11.74 9.29
CA GLU A 468 27.86 -11.11 7.96
C GLU A 468 27.57 -12.13 6.86
N ILE A 469 27.72 -13.42 7.16
CA ILE A 469 27.42 -14.49 6.22
C ILE A 469 25.92 -14.78 6.23
N CYS A 470 25.25 -14.47 5.12
CA CYS A 470 23.83 -14.80 4.95
C CYS A 470 23.66 -16.12 4.19
N LEU A 471 22.82 -17.02 4.70
CA LEU A 471 22.52 -18.30 4.04
C LEU A 471 21.08 -18.29 3.48
N MET A 472 20.92 -18.83 2.27
CA MET A 472 19.62 -19.01 1.62
C MET A 472 19.48 -20.47 1.16
N LYS A 473 18.24 -20.94 1.07
CA LYS A 473 17.93 -22.22 0.40
C LYS A 473 18.03 -22.07 -1.12
N VAL A 474 18.64 -23.05 -1.76
CA VAL A 474 18.83 -23.06 -3.23
C VAL A 474 17.49 -23.02 -3.98
N ASP A 475 16.44 -23.62 -3.41
CA ASP A 475 15.08 -23.64 -3.99
C ASP A 475 14.28 -22.36 -3.72
N GLY A 476 14.84 -21.39 -2.98
CA GLY A 476 14.17 -20.15 -2.59
C GLY A 476 13.06 -20.32 -1.56
N SER A 477 12.95 -21.47 -0.91
CA SER A 477 12.03 -21.67 0.21
C SER A 477 12.51 -20.91 1.45
N CYS A 478 11.56 -20.60 2.37
CA CYS A 478 11.91 -19.87 3.59
C CYS A 478 12.94 -20.62 4.44
N LYS A 479 14.01 -19.94 4.79
CA LYS A 479 14.99 -20.39 5.77
C LYS A 479 14.42 -20.28 7.19
N LYS A 480 14.87 -21.14 8.09
CA LYS A 480 14.54 -21.04 9.50
C LYS A 480 15.63 -20.21 10.19
N ILE A 481 15.29 -19.00 10.60
CA ILE A 481 16.17 -18.12 11.38
C ILE A 481 15.95 -18.42 12.86
N VAL A 482 17.03 -18.71 13.57
CA VAL A 482 17.01 -18.96 15.01
C VAL A 482 17.56 -17.73 15.72
N PRO A 483 16.91 -17.23 16.78
CA PRO A 483 17.43 -16.09 17.55
C PRO A 483 18.85 -16.39 18.04
N ILE A 484 19.76 -15.43 17.89
CA ILE A 484 21.11 -15.50 18.45
C ILE A 484 20.95 -15.29 19.95
N GLU A 485 21.28 -16.32 20.76
CA GLU A 485 21.33 -16.25 22.23
C GLU A 485 22.53 -15.44 22.71
#